data_c97977a7f1ef8cbc268c4875193f6a38
#
_entry.id   c97977a7f1ef8cbc268c4875193f6a38
#
_cell.length_a   1.000
_cell.length_b   1.000
_cell.length_c   1.000
_cell.angle_alpha   90.00
_cell.angle_beta   90.00
_cell.angle_gamma   90.00
#
_symmetry.space_group_name_H-M   'P 1'
#
loop_
_entity.id
_entity.type
_entity.pdbx_description
1 polymer ?
#
loop_
_entity_poly.entity_id
_entity_poly.type
_entity_poly.pdbx_seq_one_letter_code
_entity_poly.pdbx_strand_id
1 'polypeptide(L)'
;MPGVDSEWSPALPGLRRLRLDVVVVVQAVVTALLVGMIWTVHLVHYELFPLVGADEWDAYETAHVDRIGDVLFLPWLIEGLCVLVLLLVRDRRMRMLAFGSAFLMLCILIDTAAFSAPAHGELLRAWDRQTYDELMVVNAVRAWLWTAKGIVAVWMLWLVVARRPGRPAASGSSATD
;
A
#
# COMPACT_ATOMS: atom_id res chain seq x y z
N MET A 1 12.60 -54.13 9.20
CA MET A 1 12.82 -52.72 8.81
C MET A 1 11.65 -51.92 9.34
N PRO A 2 11.79 -51.04 10.35
CA PRO A 2 10.72 -50.19 10.80
C PRO A 2 10.57 -49.00 9.84
N GLY A 3 9.33 -48.72 9.47
CA GLY A 3 8.94 -47.63 8.59
C GLY A 3 9.30 -46.28 9.16
N VAL A 4 9.87 -45.41 8.32
CA VAL A 4 10.10 -44.00 8.59
C VAL A 4 8.76 -43.32 8.38
N ASP A 5 7.96 -43.22 9.47
CA ASP A 5 6.82 -42.32 9.51
C ASP A 5 7.35 -40.90 9.48
N SER A 6 7.31 -40.28 8.29
CA SER A 6 7.51 -38.86 8.15
C SER A 6 6.36 -38.12 8.83
N GLU A 7 6.51 -37.85 10.13
CA GLU A 7 5.64 -36.93 10.87
C GLU A 7 5.72 -35.55 10.19
N TRP A 8 4.76 -35.32 9.32
CA TRP A 8 4.49 -33.99 8.77
C TRP A 8 3.93 -33.12 9.91
N SER A 9 4.84 -32.47 10.65
CA SER A 9 4.45 -31.56 11.74
C SER A 9 3.70 -30.35 11.19
N PRO A 10 2.41 -30.21 11.50
CA PRO A 10 1.67 -28.99 11.13
C PRO A 10 2.33 -27.81 11.89
N ALA A 11 2.77 -26.81 11.16
CA ALA A 11 3.38 -25.61 11.73
C ALA A 11 2.53 -25.09 12.89
N LEU A 12 3.16 -24.93 14.07
CA LEU A 12 2.53 -24.54 15.32
C LEU A 12 1.61 -23.33 15.12
N PRO A 13 0.41 -23.30 15.72
CA PRO A 13 -0.56 -22.21 15.56
C PRO A 13 0.01 -20.82 15.83
N GLY A 14 0.99 -20.71 16.72
CA GLY A 14 1.70 -19.47 17.02
C GLY A 14 2.53 -18.92 15.86
N LEU A 15 3.22 -19.77 15.12
CA LEU A 15 4.00 -19.36 13.94
C LEU A 15 3.13 -18.84 12.80
N ARG A 16 1.94 -19.42 12.62
CA ARG A 16 0.96 -18.93 11.63
C ARG A 16 0.42 -17.54 11.99
N ARG A 17 0.17 -17.28 13.28
CA ARG A 17 -0.26 -15.96 13.75
C ARG A 17 0.85 -14.92 13.60
N LEU A 18 2.07 -15.25 13.99
CA LEU A 18 3.22 -14.35 13.86
C LEU A 18 3.45 -13.95 12.37
N ARG A 19 3.33 -14.87 11.43
CA ARG A 19 3.45 -14.59 10.00
C ARG A 19 2.36 -13.64 9.50
N LEU A 20 1.12 -13.82 9.97
CA LEU A 20 0.02 -12.94 9.62
C LEU A 20 0.22 -11.53 10.19
N ASP A 21 0.64 -11.41 11.44
CA ASP A 21 0.92 -10.12 12.06
C ASP A 21 2.01 -9.35 11.30
N VAL A 22 3.07 -10.05 10.84
CA VAL A 22 4.11 -9.44 10.00
C VAL A 22 3.55 -8.93 8.68
N VAL A 23 2.72 -9.72 7.99
CA VAL A 23 2.11 -9.29 6.71
C VAL A 23 1.25 -8.05 6.90
N VAL A 24 0.44 -7.98 7.96
CA VAL A 24 -0.40 -6.80 8.26
C VAL A 24 0.46 -5.58 8.59
N VAL A 25 1.55 -5.74 9.34
CA VAL A 25 2.48 -4.64 9.63
C VAL A 25 3.16 -4.15 8.36
N VAL A 26 3.69 -5.05 7.53
CA VAL A 26 4.33 -4.69 6.25
C VAL A 26 3.34 -3.96 5.36
N GLN A 27 2.12 -4.46 5.21
CA GLN A 27 1.07 -3.78 4.45
C GLN A 27 0.79 -2.39 4.98
N ALA A 28 0.59 -2.23 6.30
CA ALA A 28 0.29 -0.93 6.89
C ALA A 28 1.41 0.09 6.64
N VAL A 29 2.68 -0.33 6.77
CA VAL A 29 3.85 0.53 6.50
C VAL A 29 3.92 0.94 5.03
N VAL A 30 3.78 -0.02 4.12
CA VAL A 30 3.87 0.26 2.68
C VAL A 30 2.68 1.09 2.20
N THR A 31 1.47 0.82 2.71
CA THR A 31 0.30 1.65 2.40
C THR A 31 0.50 3.08 2.91
N ALA A 32 1.00 3.28 4.13
CA ALA A 32 1.28 4.61 4.67
C ALA A 32 2.32 5.38 3.83
N LEU A 33 3.37 4.69 3.37
CA LEU A 33 4.36 5.25 2.44
C LEU A 33 3.68 5.72 1.14
N LEU A 34 2.83 4.89 0.54
CA LEU A 34 2.14 5.21 -0.71
C LEU A 34 1.12 6.34 -0.54
N VAL A 35 0.42 6.41 0.62
CA VAL A 35 -0.45 7.54 0.96
C VAL A 35 0.36 8.83 1.05
N GLY A 36 1.48 8.84 1.77
CA GLY A 36 2.34 10.01 1.87
C GLY A 36 2.89 10.45 0.51
N MET A 37 3.32 9.48 -0.30
CA MET A 37 3.86 9.74 -1.63
C MET A 37 2.82 10.37 -2.57
N ILE A 38 1.59 9.82 -2.65
CA ILE A 38 0.57 10.36 -3.55
C ILE A 38 0.13 11.77 -3.17
N TRP A 39 0.03 12.08 -1.87
CA TRP A 39 -0.24 13.44 -1.42
C TRP A 39 0.92 14.39 -1.72
N THR A 40 2.18 13.95 -1.59
CA THR A 40 3.35 14.75 -1.99
C THR A 40 3.33 15.02 -3.50
N VAL A 41 3.01 14.02 -4.31
CA VAL A 41 2.86 14.18 -5.76
C VAL A 41 1.75 15.17 -6.07
N HIS A 42 0.60 15.06 -5.42
CA HIS A 42 -0.56 15.92 -5.67
C HIS A 42 -0.32 17.37 -5.26
N LEU A 43 0.14 17.59 -4.03
CA LEU A 43 0.21 18.93 -3.43
C LEU A 43 1.50 19.69 -3.73
N VAL A 44 2.53 18.99 -4.20
CA VAL A 44 3.84 19.60 -4.43
C VAL A 44 4.30 19.37 -5.86
N HIS A 45 4.43 18.10 -6.24
CA HIS A 45 5.13 17.77 -7.48
C HIS A 45 4.34 18.21 -8.73
N TYR A 46 3.06 17.86 -8.81
CA TYR A 46 2.22 18.26 -9.95
C TYR A 46 1.89 19.75 -9.96
N GLU A 47 1.77 20.40 -8.80
CA GLU A 47 1.59 21.85 -8.70
C GLU A 47 2.77 22.64 -9.30
N LEU A 48 3.96 22.02 -9.40
CA LEU A 48 5.14 22.63 -10.00
C LEU A 48 5.21 22.46 -11.54
N PHE A 49 4.39 21.59 -12.14
CA PHE A 49 4.38 21.36 -13.60
C PHE A 49 4.23 22.64 -14.43
N PRO A 50 3.27 23.54 -14.10
CA PRO A 50 3.10 24.78 -14.85
C PRO A 50 4.27 25.78 -14.74
N LEU A 51 5.22 25.53 -13.84
CA LEU A 51 6.41 26.37 -13.65
C LEU A 51 7.61 25.89 -14.48
N VAL A 52 7.51 24.72 -15.11
CA VAL A 52 8.52 24.20 -16.02
C VAL A 52 8.48 24.99 -17.33
N GLY A 53 9.64 25.45 -17.82
CA GLY A 53 9.73 26.15 -19.10
C GLY A 53 9.30 25.29 -20.27
N ALA A 54 8.77 25.91 -21.32
CA ALA A 54 8.29 25.18 -22.50
C ALA A 54 9.41 24.38 -23.19
N ASP A 55 10.62 24.92 -23.19
CA ASP A 55 11.78 24.27 -23.83
C ASP A 55 12.31 23.07 -23.01
N GLU A 56 12.06 23.05 -21.71
CA GLU A 56 12.49 22.00 -20.78
C GLU A 56 11.41 20.94 -20.53
N TRP A 57 10.15 21.21 -20.94
CA TRP A 57 9.00 20.37 -20.60
C TRP A 57 9.14 18.90 -21.04
N ASP A 58 9.53 18.66 -22.29
CA ASP A 58 9.68 17.31 -22.84
C ASP A 58 10.69 16.47 -22.07
N ALA A 59 11.84 17.04 -21.79
CA ALA A 59 12.89 16.37 -21.00
C ALA A 59 12.45 16.13 -19.55
N TYR A 60 11.72 17.09 -18.96
CA TYR A 60 11.21 16.99 -17.60
C TYR A 60 10.17 15.87 -17.46
N GLU A 61 9.15 15.88 -18.33
CA GLU A 61 8.05 14.92 -18.28
C GLU A 61 8.53 13.49 -18.59
N THR A 62 9.44 13.33 -19.57
CA THR A 62 10.09 12.04 -19.83
C THR A 62 10.80 11.52 -18.58
N ALA A 63 11.60 12.36 -17.93
CA ALA A 63 12.31 11.98 -16.72
C ALA A 63 11.36 11.72 -15.53
N HIS A 64 10.23 12.43 -15.44
CA HIS A 64 9.21 12.19 -14.44
C HIS A 64 8.59 10.79 -14.59
N VAL A 65 8.09 10.48 -15.80
CA VAL A 65 7.39 9.20 -16.06
C VAL A 65 8.32 8.01 -15.79
N ASP A 66 9.57 8.08 -16.25
CA ASP A 66 10.55 7.01 -16.01
C ASP A 66 10.82 6.81 -14.52
N ARG A 67 11.14 7.89 -13.80
CA ARG A 67 11.53 7.79 -12.39
C ARG A 67 10.39 7.45 -11.47
N ILE A 68 9.17 7.94 -11.74
CA ILE A 68 8.02 7.62 -10.88
C ILE A 68 7.65 6.14 -11.00
N GLY A 69 7.80 5.54 -12.19
CA GLY A 69 7.63 4.11 -12.41
C GLY A 69 8.59 3.28 -11.56
N ASP A 70 9.88 3.63 -11.58
CA ASP A 70 10.90 2.94 -10.77
C ASP A 70 10.60 3.04 -9.26
N VAL A 71 10.22 4.22 -8.78
CA VAL A 71 9.91 4.44 -7.35
C VAL A 71 8.67 3.68 -6.91
N LEU A 72 7.64 3.59 -7.75
CA LEU A 72 6.37 2.97 -7.40
C LEU A 72 6.39 1.44 -7.52
N PHE A 73 7.23 0.87 -8.39
CA PHE A 73 7.19 -0.54 -8.74
C PHE A 73 7.28 -1.45 -7.50
N LEU A 74 8.32 -1.27 -6.69
CA LEU A 74 8.55 -2.14 -5.53
C LEU A 74 7.48 -1.98 -4.43
N PRO A 75 7.11 -0.76 -3.99
CA PRO A 75 6.02 -0.59 -3.04
C PRO A 75 4.68 -1.16 -3.52
N TRP A 76 4.31 -0.98 -4.78
CA TRP A 76 3.09 -1.54 -5.34
C TRP A 76 3.10 -3.07 -5.38
N LEU A 77 4.23 -3.66 -5.74
CA LEU A 77 4.41 -5.11 -5.74
C LEU A 77 4.23 -5.69 -4.32
N ILE A 78 4.90 -5.10 -3.33
CA ILE A 78 4.79 -5.55 -1.92
C ILE A 78 3.34 -5.40 -1.44
N GLU A 79 2.71 -4.27 -1.72
CA GLU A 79 1.32 -4.01 -1.34
C GLU A 79 0.37 -5.05 -1.96
N GLY A 80 0.50 -5.31 -3.25
CA GLY A 80 -0.30 -6.30 -3.97
C GLY A 80 -0.13 -7.71 -3.39
N LEU A 81 1.11 -8.12 -3.11
CA LEU A 81 1.41 -9.42 -2.50
C LEU A 81 0.82 -9.54 -1.09
N CYS A 82 0.92 -8.49 -0.26
CA CYS A 82 0.30 -8.47 1.06
C CYS A 82 -1.22 -8.64 0.96
N VAL A 83 -1.89 -7.92 0.07
CA VAL A 83 -3.34 -8.04 -0.16
C VAL A 83 -3.71 -9.47 -0.55
N LEU A 84 -3.00 -10.08 -1.52
CA LEU A 84 -3.24 -11.46 -1.96
C LEU A 84 -3.14 -12.46 -0.80
N VAL A 85 -2.11 -12.34 0.04
CA VAL A 85 -1.94 -13.20 1.22
C VAL A 85 -3.09 -13.00 2.21
N LEU A 86 -3.53 -11.76 2.43
CA LEU A 86 -4.60 -11.44 3.39
C LEU A 86 -5.98 -11.92 2.91
N LEU A 87 -6.22 -12.02 1.61
CA LEU A 87 -7.45 -12.61 1.06
C LEU A 87 -7.60 -14.10 1.40
N LEU A 88 -6.49 -14.81 1.64
CA LEU A 88 -6.46 -16.23 1.98
C LEU A 88 -6.63 -16.51 3.49
N VAL A 89 -6.75 -15.46 4.31
CA VAL A 89 -6.89 -15.59 5.77
C VAL A 89 -8.26 -16.14 6.14
N ARG A 90 -8.31 -17.05 7.13
CA ARG A 90 -9.55 -17.69 7.58
C ARG A 90 -10.45 -16.80 8.45
N ASP A 91 -9.85 -15.82 9.16
CA ASP A 91 -10.60 -14.87 9.98
C ASP A 91 -11.53 -14.02 9.10
N ARG A 92 -12.83 -14.10 9.34
CA ARG A 92 -13.84 -13.43 8.51
C ARG A 92 -13.67 -11.91 8.49
N ARG A 93 -13.38 -11.30 9.66
CA ARG A 93 -13.24 -9.83 9.76
C ARG A 93 -12.02 -9.36 8.98
N MET A 94 -10.87 -10.01 9.20
CA MET A 94 -9.65 -9.70 8.47
C MET A 94 -9.84 -9.88 6.96
N ARG A 95 -10.47 -10.96 6.54
CA ARG A 95 -10.74 -11.24 5.13
C ARG A 95 -11.67 -10.21 4.48
N MET A 96 -12.72 -9.75 5.18
CA MET A 96 -13.58 -8.67 4.68
C MET A 96 -12.82 -7.36 4.48
N LEU A 97 -11.93 -6.99 5.40
CA LEU A 97 -11.05 -5.83 5.23
C LEU A 97 -10.06 -6.04 4.07
N ALA A 98 -9.53 -7.25 3.89
CA ALA A 98 -8.68 -7.58 2.76
C ALA A 98 -9.42 -7.44 1.42
N PHE A 99 -10.69 -7.85 1.32
CA PHE A 99 -11.51 -7.60 0.14
C PHE A 99 -11.74 -6.10 -0.11
N GLY A 100 -12.02 -5.32 0.93
CA GLY A 100 -12.11 -3.85 0.82
C GLY A 100 -10.80 -3.23 0.32
N SER A 101 -9.67 -3.67 0.87
CA SER A 101 -8.34 -3.23 0.44
C SER A 101 -8.04 -3.63 -1.02
N ALA A 102 -8.40 -4.85 -1.42
CA ALA A 102 -8.25 -5.33 -2.81
C ALA A 102 -9.13 -4.53 -3.78
N PHE A 103 -10.36 -4.23 -3.41
CA PHE A 103 -11.26 -3.42 -4.22
C PHE A 103 -10.71 -1.99 -4.41
N LEU A 104 -10.23 -1.35 -3.34
CA LEU A 104 -9.61 -0.03 -3.43
C LEU A 104 -8.34 -0.06 -4.30
N MET A 105 -7.52 -1.13 -4.19
CA MET A 105 -6.36 -1.30 -5.06
C MET A 105 -6.77 -1.44 -6.52
N LEU A 106 -7.83 -2.18 -6.82
CA LEU A 106 -8.36 -2.30 -8.18
C LEU A 106 -8.84 -0.94 -8.71
N CYS A 107 -9.53 -0.14 -7.91
CA CYS A 107 -9.94 1.22 -8.29
C CYS A 107 -8.71 2.10 -8.59
N ILE A 108 -7.66 2.03 -7.78
CA ILE A 108 -6.40 2.77 -8.00
C ILE A 108 -5.72 2.33 -9.29
N LEU A 109 -5.69 1.03 -9.57
CA LEU A 109 -5.11 0.50 -10.81
C LEU A 109 -5.89 0.96 -12.05
N ILE A 110 -7.23 0.93 -11.97
CA ILE A 110 -8.09 1.43 -13.05
C ILE A 110 -7.88 2.92 -13.26
N ASP A 111 -7.91 3.73 -12.20
CA ASP A 111 -7.65 5.17 -12.26
C ASP A 111 -6.30 5.47 -12.90
N THR A 112 -5.26 4.74 -12.51
CA THR A 112 -3.92 4.93 -13.09
C THR A 112 -3.86 4.52 -14.56
N ALA A 113 -4.37 3.34 -14.91
CA ALA A 113 -4.23 2.80 -16.26
C ALA A 113 -5.17 3.47 -17.29
N ALA A 114 -6.38 3.84 -16.86
CA ALA A 114 -7.38 4.38 -17.76
C ALA A 114 -7.36 5.92 -17.89
N PHE A 115 -6.80 6.61 -16.91
CA PHE A 115 -6.85 8.08 -16.88
C PHE A 115 -5.47 8.70 -16.69
N SER A 116 -4.74 8.36 -15.62
CA SER A 116 -3.50 9.02 -15.29
C SER A 116 -2.38 8.73 -16.30
N ALA A 117 -2.16 7.48 -16.69
CA ALA A 117 -1.12 7.12 -17.64
C ALA A 117 -1.39 7.68 -19.05
N PRO A 118 -2.63 7.67 -19.59
CA PRO A 118 -2.95 8.38 -20.83
C PRO A 118 -2.71 9.88 -20.75
N ALA A 119 -3.09 10.56 -19.66
CA ALA A 119 -2.84 11.99 -19.50
C ALA A 119 -1.35 12.33 -19.53
N HIS A 120 -0.50 11.56 -18.86
CA HIS A 120 0.96 11.69 -18.97
C HIS A 120 1.43 11.43 -20.41
N GLY A 121 0.86 10.43 -21.11
CA GLY A 121 1.18 10.15 -22.49
C GLY A 121 0.83 11.29 -23.46
N GLU A 122 -0.19 12.08 -23.17
CA GLU A 122 -0.53 13.31 -23.93
C GLU A 122 0.42 14.45 -23.56
N LEU A 123 0.69 14.66 -22.29
CA LEU A 123 1.64 15.67 -21.81
C LEU A 123 3.07 15.44 -22.29
N LEU A 124 3.48 14.17 -22.52
CA LEU A 124 4.75 13.83 -23.17
C LEU A 124 4.86 14.34 -24.61
N ARG A 125 3.73 14.54 -25.31
CA ARG A 125 3.73 15.05 -26.71
C ARG A 125 3.85 16.56 -26.75
N ALA A 126 3.16 17.22 -25.85
CA ALA A 126 3.20 18.67 -25.68
C ALA A 126 2.52 19.06 -24.37
N TRP A 127 3.00 20.15 -23.75
CA TRP A 127 2.29 20.76 -22.64
C TRP A 127 0.89 21.21 -23.09
N ASP A 128 -0.14 20.72 -22.41
CA ASP A 128 -1.52 21.15 -22.56
C ASP A 128 -2.17 21.43 -21.21
N ARG A 129 -2.68 22.62 -21.05
CA ARG A 129 -3.28 23.06 -19.78
C ARG A 129 -4.53 22.28 -19.42
N GLN A 130 -5.36 21.90 -20.38
CA GLN A 130 -6.58 21.14 -20.13
C GLN A 130 -6.23 19.74 -19.64
N THR A 131 -5.32 19.05 -20.34
CA THR A 131 -4.84 17.71 -19.94
C THR A 131 -4.21 17.72 -18.54
N TYR A 132 -3.46 18.78 -18.21
CA TYR A 132 -2.92 18.95 -16.86
C TYR A 132 -4.04 19.13 -15.82
N ASP A 133 -5.03 19.97 -16.05
CA ASP A 133 -6.14 20.19 -15.12
C ASP A 133 -6.95 18.88 -14.90
N GLU A 134 -7.16 18.08 -15.95
CA GLU A 134 -7.75 16.74 -15.87
C GLU A 134 -6.89 15.78 -15.06
N LEU A 135 -5.56 15.77 -15.27
CA LEU A 135 -4.62 14.97 -14.48
C LEU A 135 -4.67 15.33 -13.00
N MET A 136 -4.81 16.61 -12.65
CA MET A 136 -4.94 17.07 -11.27
C MET A 136 -6.19 16.51 -10.60
N VAL A 137 -7.33 16.47 -11.29
CA VAL A 137 -8.59 15.90 -10.77
C VAL A 137 -8.44 14.38 -10.58
N VAL A 138 -7.92 13.68 -11.58
CA VAL A 138 -7.67 12.22 -11.52
C VAL A 138 -6.75 11.88 -10.35
N ASN A 139 -5.66 12.63 -10.21
CA ASN A 139 -4.72 12.40 -9.12
C ASN A 139 -5.31 12.70 -7.73
N ALA A 140 -6.21 13.68 -7.60
CA ALA A 140 -6.94 13.92 -6.36
C ALA A 140 -7.82 12.71 -5.98
N VAL A 141 -8.55 12.15 -6.94
CA VAL A 141 -9.35 10.92 -6.73
C VAL A 141 -8.45 9.79 -6.25
N ARG A 142 -7.30 9.57 -6.90
CA ARG A 142 -6.32 8.56 -6.53
C ARG A 142 -5.77 8.77 -5.13
N ALA A 143 -5.48 10.01 -4.73
CA ALA A 143 -5.02 10.34 -3.39
C ALA A 143 -6.05 9.98 -2.31
N TRP A 144 -7.33 10.24 -2.57
CA TRP A 144 -8.40 9.83 -1.66
C TRP A 144 -8.63 8.32 -1.64
N LEU A 145 -8.48 7.61 -2.75
CA LEU A 145 -8.53 6.14 -2.79
C LEU A 145 -7.41 5.53 -1.94
N TRP A 146 -6.18 6.04 -2.06
CA TRP A 146 -5.07 5.63 -1.21
C TRP A 146 -5.30 5.94 0.26
N THR A 147 -5.90 7.10 0.58
CA THR A 147 -6.26 7.47 1.95
C THR A 147 -7.29 6.51 2.55
N ALA A 148 -8.33 6.17 1.81
CA ALA A 148 -9.34 5.19 2.22
C ALA A 148 -8.69 3.81 2.46
N LYS A 149 -7.76 3.39 1.58
CA LYS A 149 -7.00 2.16 1.73
C LYS A 149 -6.09 2.21 2.97
N GLY A 150 -5.48 3.35 3.26
CA GLY A 150 -4.70 3.59 4.48
C GLY A 150 -5.54 3.40 5.75
N ILE A 151 -6.77 3.90 5.78
CA ILE A 151 -7.70 3.70 6.89
C ILE A 151 -7.99 2.20 7.10
N VAL A 152 -8.22 1.46 6.02
CA VAL A 152 -8.43 0.01 6.09
C VAL A 152 -7.19 -0.70 6.64
N ALA A 153 -5.99 -0.33 6.18
CA ALA A 153 -4.73 -0.91 6.66
C ALA A 153 -4.49 -0.64 8.16
N VAL A 154 -4.75 0.58 8.62
CA VAL A 154 -4.69 0.93 10.05
C VAL A 154 -5.70 0.12 10.88
N TRP A 155 -6.91 -0.09 10.35
CA TRP A 155 -7.90 -0.93 11.03
C TRP A 155 -7.44 -2.39 11.15
N MET A 156 -6.88 -2.96 10.08
CA MET A 156 -6.29 -4.30 10.15
C MET A 156 -5.17 -4.39 11.19
N LEU A 157 -4.28 -3.39 11.22
CA LEU A 157 -3.20 -3.30 12.20
C LEU A 157 -3.73 -3.22 13.63
N TRP A 158 -4.77 -2.39 13.85
CA TRP A 158 -5.42 -2.28 15.15
C TRP A 158 -6.00 -3.63 15.62
N LEU A 159 -6.66 -4.39 14.72
CA LEU A 159 -7.19 -5.71 15.05
C LEU A 159 -6.09 -6.70 15.46
N VAL A 160 -4.91 -6.62 14.87
CA VAL A 160 -3.75 -7.45 15.23
C VAL A 160 -3.22 -7.06 16.61
N VAL A 161 -3.03 -5.77 16.86
CA VAL A 161 -2.50 -5.25 18.12
C VAL A 161 -3.46 -5.51 19.28
N ALA A 162 -4.77 -5.27 19.08
CA ALA A 162 -5.80 -5.46 20.11
C ALA A 162 -5.98 -6.94 20.53
N ARG A 163 -5.57 -7.89 19.68
CA ARG A 163 -5.63 -9.34 19.99
C ARG A 163 -4.44 -9.84 20.81
N ARG A 164 -3.41 -9.01 21.05
CA ARG A 164 -2.28 -9.43 21.89
C ARG A 164 -2.74 -9.46 23.36
N PRO A 165 -2.67 -10.64 24.05
CA PRO A 165 -2.96 -10.69 25.48
C PRO A 165 -2.02 -9.72 26.21
N GLY A 166 -2.54 -8.92 27.11
CA GLY A 166 -1.73 -8.05 27.96
C GLY A 166 -0.61 -8.86 28.59
N ARG A 167 0.63 -8.39 28.46
CA ARG A 167 1.78 -8.98 29.16
C ARG A 167 1.43 -8.99 30.67
N PRO A 168 1.43 -10.15 31.37
CA PRO A 168 1.17 -10.14 32.80
C PRO A 168 2.12 -9.12 33.43
N ALA A 169 1.58 -8.22 34.24
CA ALA A 169 2.41 -7.35 35.08
C ALA A 169 3.42 -8.25 35.80
N ALA A 170 4.69 -7.95 35.67
CA ALA A 170 5.72 -8.65 36.39
C ALA A 170 5.31 -8.61 37.89
N SER A 171 4.85 -9.75 38.40
CA SER A 171 4.56 -9.89 39.82
C SER A 171 5.87 -9.56 40.55
N GLY A 172 5.87 -8.41 41.20
CA GLY A 172 6.99 -8.01 42.05
C GLY A 172 7.28 -9.14 43.01
N SER A 173 8.47 -9.71 42.89
CA SER A 173 9.06 -10.53 43.90
C SER A 173 9.21 -9.67 45.17
N SER A 174 8.21 -9.74 46.09
CA SER A 174 8.41 -9.31 47.44
C SER A 174 9.38 -10.31 48.05
N ALA A 175 10.66 -9.96 48.06
CA ALA A 175 11.61 -10.53 49.00
C ALA A 175 11.12 -10.12 50.41
N THR A 176 10.64 -11.08 51.15
CA THR A 176 10.52 -10.99 52.62
C THR A 176 11.71 -11.69 53.18
N ASP A 177 12.43 -10.96 53.98
CA ASP A 177 13.53 -11.37 54.89
C ASP A 177 13.18 -12.56 55.77
#